data_d5f8fef20b2d0b2a1488ae5eaaa267d4
#
_entry.id   d5f8fef20b2d0b2a1488ae5eaaa267d4
#
_cell.length_a   1.000
_cell.length_b   1.000
_cell.length_c   1.000
_cell.angle_alpha   90.00
_cell.angle_beta   90.00
_cell.angle_gamma   90.00
#
_symmetry.space_group_name_H-M   'P 1'
#
loop_
_entity.id
_entity.type
_entity.pdbx_description
1 polymer ?
#
loop_
_entity_poly.entity_id
_entity_poly.type
_entity_poly.pdbx_seq_one_letter_code
_entity_poly.pdbx_strand_id
1 'polypeptide(L)'
;MKITDLAILFTAIFFPLFLIMGMRSESLEDVRYVEMKYTAALRTAVQDGGMMLNDNETQAKESAYDSLKFMRADKEKALDSFARTLYVNMGIAEDPAAQAALWWYIPAMVVLDYDGYYLYVSQTYSSEHGEEIMQHRWTPKIPYAWTDDTGNSIRFTLDSFVHVFESGPNRWQSGFRKDLIGETGVALLDDKDMFEQVRRITIMNTIQDQLAYYIQRHNQIALRNGISYTFTLPLISREDWVNTIDDIGIMAFIQGIPVGDQYYNNYALGGGRLVKAPVYFGGIDSRGLKYYYRDACQY
;
A
#
# COMPACT_ATOMS: atom_id res chain seq x y z
N MET A 1 -17.09 -66.34 11.68
CA MET A 1 -16.61 -65.17 12.42
C MET A 1 -17.62 -64.85 13.50
N LYS A 2 -17.19 -64.79 14.74
CA LYS A 2 -18.07 -64.35 15.83
C LYS A 2 -18.25 -62.84 15.76
N ILE A 3 -19.39 -62.31 16.20
CA ILE A 3 -19.67 -60.84 16.24
C ILE A 3 -18.55 -60.07 16.93
N THR A 4 -17.93 -60.67 17.94
CA THR A 4 -16.75 -60.14 18.64
C THR A 4 -15.54 -59.92 17.74
N ASP A 5 -15.28 -60.83 16.79
CA ASP A 5 -14.14 -60.73 15.88
C ASP A 5 -14.35 -59.58 14.89
N LEU A 6 -15.59 -59.38 14.45
CA LEU A 6 -15.98 -58.27 13.58
C LEU A 6 -15.85 -56.91 14.29
N ALA A 7 -16.25 -56.85 15.56
CA ALA A 7 -16.12 -55.64 16.39
C ALA A 7 -14.66 -55.26 16.64
N ILE A 8 -13.80 -56.25 16.91
CA ILE A 8 -12.36 -56.03 17.09
C ILE A 8 -11.73 -55.52 15.79
N LEU A 9 -12.07 -56.14 14.64
CA LEU A 9 -11.57 -55.73 13.33
C LEU A 9 -12.01 -54.31 12.98
N PHE A 10 -13.27 -54.00 13.23
CA PHE A 10 -13.84 -52.65 13.03
C PHE A 10 -13.10 -51.63 13.88
N THR A 11 -12.96 -51.88 15.18
CA THR A 11 -12.24 -50.96 16.09
C THR A 11 -10.77 -50.80 15.69
N ALA A 12 -10.09 -51.84 15.30
CA ALA A 12 -8.68 -51.80 14.90
C ALA A 12 -8.45 -50.97 13.61
N ILE A 13 -9.46 -50.91 12.71
CA ILE A 13 -9.34 -50.15 11.46
C ILE A 13 -9.86 -48.74 11.63
N PHE A 14 -11.04 -48.59 12.21
CA PHE A 14 -11.71 -47.28 12.26
C PHE A 14 -11.21 -46.39 13.38
N PHE A 15 -10.79 -46.89 14.51
CA PHE A 15 -10.30 -46.10 15.61
C PHE A 15 -9.01 -45.31 15.28
N PRO A 16 -7.97 -45.88 14.65
CA PRO A 16 -6.82 -45.13 14.18
C PRO A 16 -7.21 -44.09 13.12
N LEU A 17 -8.13 -44.43 12.24
CA LEU A 17 -8.60 -43.53 11.17
C LEU A 17 -9.32 -42.32 11.75
N PHE A 18 -10.20 -42.48 12.74
CA PHE A 18 -10.83 -41.41 13.47
C PHE A 18 -9.83 -40.56 14.27
N LEU A 19 -8.84 -41.19 14.90
CA LEU A 19 -7.76 -40.46 15.59
C LEU A 19 -6.97 -39.57 14.63
N ILE A 20 -6.54 -40.14 13.49
CA ILE A 20 -5.81 -39.39 12.47
C ILE A 20 -6.67 -38.22 11.90
N MET A 21 -7.97 -38.48 11.65
CA MET A 21 -8.88 -37.44 11.19
C MET A 21 -9.09 -36.35 12.25
N GLY A 22 -9.21 -36.71 13.51
CA GLY A 22 -9.32 -35.77 14.64
C GLY A 22 -8.09 -34.88 14.77
N MET A 23 -6.90 -35.46 14.81
CA MET A 23 -5.63 -34.71 14.87
C MET A 23 -5.44 -33.79 13.65
N ARG A 24 -5.84 -34.24 12.46
CA ARG A 24 -5.75 -33.42 11.25
C ARG A 24 -6.76 -32.26 11.26
N SER A 25 -7.94 -32.46 11.84
CA SER A 25 -8.94 -31.41 12.01
C SER A 25 -8.46 -30.33 12.97
N GLU A 26 -7.92 -30.69 14.13
CA GLU A 26 -7.33 -29.76 15.10
C GLU A 26 -6.20 -28.95 14.47
N SER A 27 -5.28 -29.61 13.76
CA SER A 27 -4.17 -28.94 13.07
C SER A 27 -4.67 -27.93 12.01
N LEU A 28 -5.76 -28.22 11.29
CA LEU A 28 -6.34 -27.31 10.31
C LEU A 28 -7.04 -26.11 10.97
N GLU A 29 -7.66 -26.29 12.13
CA GLU A 29 -8.27 -25.21 12.89
C GLU A 29 -7.20 -24.26 13.45
N ASP A 30 -6.10 -24.79 13.96
CA ASP A 30 -4.96 -23.98 14.43
C ASP A 30 -4.34 -23.17 13.30
N VAL A 31 -4.15 -23.76 12.11
CA VAL A 31 -3.64 -23.06 10.92
C VAL A 31 -4.57 -21.90 10.54
N ARG A 32 -5.88 -22.15 10.45
CA ARG A 32 -6.86 -21.11 10.13
C ARG A 32 -6.90 -19.98 11.17
N TYR A 33 -6.77 -20.34 12.44
CA TYR A 33 -6.73 -19.35 13.51
C TYR A 33 -5.51 -18.43 13.37
N VAL A 34 -4.32 -18.99 13.10
CA VAL A 34 -3.10 -18.21 12.89
C VAL A 34 -3.21 -17.32 11.63
N GLU A 35 -3.74 -17.84 10.53
CA GLU A 35 -3.98 -17.07 9.31
C GLU A 35 -4.94 -15.89 9.54
N MET A 36 -6.03 -16.12 10.26
CA MET A 36 -6.96 -15.06 10.63
C MET A 36 -6.31 -14.00 11.51
N LYS A 37 -5.49 -14.43 12.48
CA LYS A 37 -4.73 -13.53 13.36
C LYS A 37 -3.76 -12.65 12.55
N TYR A 38 -2.99 -13.24 11.65
CA TYR A 38 -2.04 -12.49 10.82
C TYR A 38 -2.75 -11.55 9.83
N THR A 39 -3.87 -11.99 9.28
CA THR A 39 -4.69 -11.15 8.40
C THR A 39 -5.26 -9.94 9.16
N ALA A 40 -5.77 -10.16 10.37
CA ALA A 40 -6.26 -9.08 11.20
C ALA A 40 -5.14 -8.12 11.61
N ALA A 41 -3.97 -8.65 11.99
CA ALA A 41 -2.80 -7.87 12.34
C ALA A 41 -2.33 -6.98 11.16
N LEU A 42 -2.22 -7.55 9.97
CA LEU A 42 -1.84 -6.82 8.77
C LEU A 42 -2.85 -5.72 8.41
N ARG A 43 -4.15 -6.05 8.41
CA ARG A 43 -5.21 -5.09 8.10
C ARG A 43 -5.23 -3.91 9.08
N THR A 44 -5.15 -4.20 10.38
CA THR A 44 -5.12 -3.15 11.40
C THR A 44 -3.88 -2.28 11.25
N ALA A 45 -2.71 -2.88 11.04
CA ALA A 45 -1.48 -2.14 10.86
C ALA A 45 -1.52 -1.21 9.64
N VAL A 46 -2.07 -1.69 8.52
CA VAL A 46 -2.23 -0.88 7.29
C VAL A 46 -3.26 0.23 7.49
N GLN A 47 -4.34 -0.01 8.22
CA GLN A 47 -5.33 1.03 8.55
C GLN A 47 -4.72 2.13 9.43
N ASP A 48 -3.98 1.76 10.47
CA ASP A 48 -3.31 2.72 11.36
C ASP A 48 -2.23 3.51 10.61
N GLY A 49 -1.44 2.84 9.76
CA GLY A 49 -0.49 3.51 8.86
C GLY A 49 -1.17 4.48 7.90
N GLY A 50 -2.30 4.07 7.31
CA GLY A 50 -3.11 4.91 6.42
C GLY A 50 -3.63 6.18 7.10
N MET A 51 -4.05 6.09 8.36
CA MET A 51 -4.49 7.26 9.13
C MET A 51 -3.36 8.26 9.36
N MET A 52 -2.13 7.78 9.51
CA MET A 52 -0.96 8.65 9.76
C MET A 52 -0.43 9.33 8.50
N LEU A 53 -0.83 8.89 7.30
CA LEU A 53 -0.41 9.54 6.05
C LEU A 53 -0.76 11.03 5.99
N ASN A 54 -1.82 11.44 6.67
CA ASN A 54 -2.35 12.80 6.65
C ASN A 54 -2.05 13.58 7.95
N ASP A 55 -1.18 13.05 8.81
CA ASP A 55 -0.90 13.67 10.11
C ASP A 55 0.25 14.69 10.00
N ASN A 56 -0.09 15.97 10.19
CA ASN A 56 0.82 17.08 10.55
C ASN A 56 1.90 17.53 9.57
N GLU A 57 1.87 17.19 8.33
CA GLU A 57 2.67 17.98 7.40
C GLU A 57 2.03 19.36 7.24
N THR A 58 2.77 20.40 7.55
CA THR A 58 2.38 21.78 7.22
C THR A 58 2.41 21.93 5.70
N GLN A 59 1.35 21.50 5.07
CA GLN A 59 1.19 21.47 3.61
C GLN A 59 1.05 22.85 2.99
N ALA A 60 1.09 23.89 3.81
CA ALA A 60 0.97 25.29 3.41
C ALA A 60 2.05 25.75 2.41
N LYS A 61 3.11 25.00 2.19
CA LYS A 61 4.20 25.39 1.28
C LYS A 61 4.23 24.64 -0.06
N GLU A 62 3.49 23.55 -0.21
CA GLU A 62 3.47 22.75 -1.44
C GLU A 62 2.21 22.99 -2.30
N SER A 63 1.26 23.76 -1.83
CA SER A 63 -0.03 23.98 -2.50
C SER A 63 0.03 25.06 -3.57
N ALA A 64 0.78 24.85 -4.64
CA ALA A 64 0.62 25.62 -5.86
C ALA A 64 -0.61 25.19 -6.68
N TYR A 65 -1.41 24.25 -6.16
CA TYR A 65 -2.52 23.64 -6.87
C TYR A 65 -3.84 24.11 -6.28
N ASP A 66 -4.75 24.53 -7.14
CA ASP A 66 -6.16 24.80 -6.80
C ASP A 66 -6.94 23.50 -6.48
N SER A 67 -6.25 22.45 -6.05
CA SER A 67 -6.83 21.18 -5.66
C SER A 67 -7.36 21.25 -4.24
N LEU A 68 -8.47 20.55 -3.99
CA LEU A 68 -8.98 20.30 -2.64
C LEU A 68 -8.15 19.24 -1.89
N LYS A 69 -7.25 18.57 -2.59
CA LYS A 69 -6.37 17.52 -2.06
C LYS A 69 -5.01 18.11 -1.68
N PHE A 70 -4.47 17.66 -0.56
CA PHE A 70 -3.12 17.99 -0.12
C PHE A 70 -2.13 16.99 -0.69
N MET A 71 -0.87 17.43 -0.84
CA MET A 71 0.02 16.87 -1.82
C MET A 71 1.15 16.04 -1.25
N ARG A 72 1.20 15.81 0.05
CA ARG A 72 2.29 15.06 0.65
C ARG A 72 1.80 14.08 1.70
N ALA A 73 2.09 12.81 1.45
CA ALA A 73 1.86 11.75 2.42
C ALA A 73 3.06 11.67 3.39
N ASP A 74 2.80 11.66 4.69
CA ASP A 74 3.82 11.41 5.71
C ASP A 74 4.12 9.91 5.77
N LYS A 75 4.94 9.44 4.83
CA LYS A 75 5.31 8.03 4.70
C LYS A 75 6.10 7.50 5.89
N GLU A 76 6.86 8.36 6.59
CA GLU A 76 7.66 7.94 7.74
C GLU A 76 6.76 7.66 8.96
N LYS A 77 5.81 8.54 9.26
CA LYS A 77 4.83 8.29 10.31
C LYS A 77 3.93 7.11 9.99
N ALA A 78 3.53 6.95 8.73
CA ALA A 78 2.75 5.81 8.29
C ALA A 78 3.51 4.49 8.50
N LEU A 79 4.80 4.45 8.16
CA LEU A 79 5.67 3.28 8.36
C LEU A 79 5.85 2.97 9.86
N ASP A 80 6.11 3.98 10.68
CA ASP A 80 6.29 3.80 12.13
C ASP A 80 5.01 3.26 12.79
N SER A 81 3.86 3.85 12.46
CA SER A 81 2.55 3.40 12.95
C SER A 81 2.24 1.97 12.49
N PHE A 82 2.43 1.68 11.20
CA PHE A 82 2.26 0.35 10.63
C PHE A 82 3.11 -0.69 11.37
N ALA A 83 4.41 -0.43 11.52
CA ALA A 83 5.33 -1.36 12.15
C ALA A 83 4.97 -1.61 13.62
N ARG A 84 4.68 -0.55 14.37
CA ARG A 84 4.28 -0.63 15.78
C ARG A 84 3.02 -1.47 15.97
N THR A 85 1.98 -1.16 15.21
CA THR A 85 0.70 -1.89 15.28
C THR A 85 0.88 -3.35 14.87
N LEU A 86 1.67 -3.61 13.82
CA LEU A 86 1.95 -4.97 13.38
C LEU A 86 2.69 -5.78 14.45
N TYR A 87 3.72 -5.21 15.06
CA TYR A 87 4.51 -5.87 16.11
C TYR A 87 3.67 -6.20 17.34
N VAL A 88 2.81 -5.27 17.79
CA VAL A 88 1.91 -5.50 18.91
C VAL A 88 0.92 -6.64 18.61
N ASN A 89 0.28 -6.61 17.45
CA ASN A 89 -0.72 -7.62 17.08
C ASN A 89 -0.11 -9.00 16.80
N MET A 90 1.14 -9.05 16.36
CA MET A 90 1.87 -10.31 16.20
C MET A 90 2.50 -10.81 17.51
N GLY A 91 2.52 -10.00 18.57
CA GLY A 91 3.09 -10.35 19.86
C GLY A 91 4.62 -10.32 19.92
N ILE A 92 5.25 -9.48 19.08
CA ILE A 92 6.70 -9.33 18.96
C ILE A 92 7.20 -7.93 19.31
N ALA A 93 6.37 -7.13 20.00
CA ALA A 93 6.68 -5.73 20.32
C ALA A 93 7.99 -5.57 21.12
N GLU A 94 8.30 -6.52 22.00
CA GLU A 94 9.49 -6.51 22.87
C GLU A 94 10.64 -7.41 22.32
N ASP A 95 10.53 -7.90 21.08
CA ASP A 95 11.52 -8.79 20.47
C ASP A 95 12.11 -8.20 19.17
N PRO A 96 13.23 -7.46 19.27
CA PRO A 96 13.87 -6.86 18.09
C PRO A 96 14.34 -7.89 17.05
N ALA A 97 14.70 -9.10 17.47
CA ALA A 97 15.13 -10.14 16.54
C ALA A 97 13.96 -10.67 15.71
N ALA A 98 12.82 -10.93 16.35
CA ALA A 98 11.59 -11.32 15.66
C ALA A 98 11.05 -10.19 14.75
N GLN A 99 11.16 -8.92 15.18
CA GLN A 99 10.83 -7.75 14.35
C GLN A 99 11.70 -7.70 13.08
N ALA A 100 13.01 -7.86 13.24
CA ALA A 100 13.93 -7.89 12.09
C ALA A 100 13.64 -9.07 11.16
N ALA A 101 13.34 -10.25 11.72
CA ALA A 101 12.97 -11.45 10.95
C ALA A 101 11.66 -11.24 10.17
N LEU A 102 10.68 -10.55 10.74
CA LEU A 102 9.40 -10.27 10.08
C LEU A 102 9.57 -9.48 8.78
N TRP A 103 10.49 -8.53 8.73
CA TRP A 103 10.73 -7.73 7.54
C TRP A 103 11.20 -8.55 6.33
N TRP A 104 11.76 -9.73 6.52
CA TRP A 104 12.08 -10.65 5.42
C TRP A 104 10.85 -11.21 4.72
N TYR A 105 9.71 -11.23 5.41
CA TYR A 105 8.42 -11.68 4.88
C TYR A 105 7.57 -10.54 4.32
N ILE A 106 8.10 -9.30 4.34
CA ILE A 106 7.48 -8.11 3.75
C ILE A 106 8.30 -7.69 2.53
N PRO A 107 8.01 -8.23 1.33
CA PRO A 107 8.83 -7.96 0.14
C PRO A 107 8.76 -6.52 -0.34
N ALA A 108 7.63 -5.85 -0.10
CA ALA A 108 7.43 -4.46 -0.45
C ALA A 108 6.27 -3.84 0.33
N MET A 109 6.33 -2.53 0.56
CA MET A 109 5.20 -1.67 0.90
C MET A 109 5.13 -0.53 -0.10
N VAL A 110 3.92 -0.03 -0.36
CA VAL A 110 3.67 1.11 -1.24
C VAL A 110 3.00 2.20 -0.43
N VAL A 111 3.45 3.44 -0.58
CA VAL A 111 2.70 4.63 -0.16
C VAL A 111 2.35 5.43 -1.40
N LEU A 112 1.05 5.53 -1.67
CA LEU A 112 0.49 6.37 -2.72
C LEU A 112 0.44 7.80 -2.19
N ASP A 113 1.07 8.71 -2.93
CA ASP A 113 1.04 10.14 -2.69
C ASP A 113 0.29 10.84 -3.82
N TYR A 114 0.02 12.11 -3.71
CA TYR A 114 -0.82 12.87 -4.63
C TYR A 114 -0.33 12.83 -6.09
N ASP A 115 0.97 12.99 -6.31
CA ASP A 115 1.60 13.13 -7.64
C ASP A 115 2.59 12.02 -7.97
N GLY A 116 2.52 10.90 -7.23
CA GLY A 116 3.41 9.76 -7.37
C GLY A 116 3.31 8.84 -6.17
N TYR A 117 4.22 7.89 -6.09
CA TYR A 117 4.25 6.91 -5.01
C TYR A 117 5.67 6.60 -4.56
N TYR A 118 5.77 6.01 -3.38
CA TYR A 118 7.02 5.50 -2.81
C TYR A 118 6.91 4.01 -2.57
N LEU A 119 8.03 3.32 -2.69
CA LEU A 119 8.16 1.92 -2.30
C LEU A 119 9.13 1.79 -1.14
N TYR A 120 8.74 1.06 -0.09
CA TYR A 120 9.63 0.65 0.98
C TYR A 120 10.02 -0.80 0.74
N VAL A 121 11.27 -1.01 0.34
CA VAL A 121 11.76 -2.28 -0.21
C VAL A 121 13.18 -2.57 0.25
N SER A 122 13.56 -3.86 0.28
CA SER A 122 14.93 -4.27 0.54
C SER A 122 15.86 -3.79 -0.57
N GLN A 123 16.89 -3.04 -0.20
CA GLN A 123 17.93 -2.56 -1.10
C GLN A 123 19.32 -2.91 -0.56
N THR A 124 20.21 -3.27 -1.47
CA THR A 124 21.63 -3.46 -1.17
C THR A 124 22.38 -2.18 -1.51
N TYR A 125 23.18 -1.70 -0.60
CA TYR A 125 24.07 -0.57 -0.84
C TYR A 125 25.45 -0.85 -0.21
N SER A 126 26.48 -0.24 -0.76
CA SER A 126 27.82 -0.35 -0.20
C SER A 126 27.99 0.69 0.91
N SER A 127 28.46 0.24 2.06
CA SER A 127 28.87 1.15 3.15
C SER A 127 30.12 1.95 2.74
N GLU A 128 30.45 2.97 3.52
CA GLU A 128 31.69 3.72 3.34
C GLU A 128 32.95 2.84 3.45
N HIS A 129 32.84 1.68 4.07
CA HIS A 129 33.91 0.69 4.23
C HIS A 129 33.89 -0.41 3.15
N GLY A 130 33.02 -0.31 2.13
CA GLY A 130 32.92 -1.27 1.03
C GLY A 130 32.13 -2.53 1.37
N GLU A 131 31.49 -2.61 2.53
CA GLU A 131 30.63 -3.73 2.90
C GLU A 131 29.26 -3.59 2.23
N GLU A 132 28.72 -4.67 1.69
CA GLU A 132 27.35 -4.73 1.20
C GLU A 132 26.39 -4.81 2.40
N ILE A 133 25.66 -3.73 2.64
CA ILE A 133 24.60 -3.66 3.64
C ILE A 133 23.26 -3.80 2.95
N MET A 134 22.40 -4.63 3.51
CA MET A 134 21.06 -4.82 3.03
C MET A 134 20.06 -4.29 4.05
N GLN A 135 19.20 -3.41 3.62
CA GLN A 135 18.22 -2.75 4.47
C GLN A 135 16.99 -2.36 3.66
N HIS A 136 15.81 -2.39 4.31
CA HIS A 136 14.62 -1.77 3.75
C HIS A 136 14.78 -0.25 3.74
N ARG A 137 14.50 0.35 2.59
CA ARG A 137 14.58 1.80 2.37
C ARG A 137 13.48 2.26 1.42
N TRP A 138 13.12 3.53 1.56
CA TRP A 138 12.25 4.18 0.60
C TRP A 138 12.97 4.42 -0.73
N THR A 139 12.27 4.16 -1.83
CA THR A 139 12.68 4.65 -3.15
C THR A 139 12.50 6.17 -3.21
N PRO A 140 13.15 6.87 -4.14
CA PRO A 140 12.68 8.19 -4.57
C PRO A 140 11.22 8.13 -5.01
N LYS A 141 10.50 9.26 -4.94
CA LYS A 141 9.13 9.35 -5.45
C LYS A 141 9.10 8.99 -6.95
N ILE A 142 8.23 8.08 -7.31
CA ILE A 142 8.03 7.63 -8.69
C ILE A 142 6.73 8.27 -9.19
N PRO A 143 6.76 9.09 -10.27
CA PRO A 143 5.57 9.74 -10.79
C PRO A 143 4.64 8.76 -11.52
N TYR A 144 3.36 9.08 -11.57
CA TYR A 144 2.38 8.37 -12.41
C TYR A 144 2.50 8.87 -13.86
N ALA A 145 3.49 8.37 -14.60
CA ALA A 145 3.84 8.87 -15.91
C ALA A 145 3.23 8.03 -17.04
N TRP A 146 2.67 8.71 -18.01
CA TRP A 146 2.18 8.16 -19.27
C TRP A 146 2.77 8.92 -20.44
N THR A 147 2.99 8.25 -21.56
CA THR A 147 3.53 8.85 -22.79
C THR A 147 2.73 8.33 -23.98
N ASP A 148 2.38 9.22 -24.91
CA ASP A 148 1.72 8.87 -26.14
C ASP A 148 2.73 8.48 -27.25
N ASP A 149 2.20 8.03 -28.39
CA ASP A 149 3.02 7.62 -29.55
C ASP A 149 3.76 8.79 -30.21
N THR A 150 3.40 10.03 -29.90
CA THR A 150 4.04 11.24 -30.44
C THR A 150 5.14 11.78 -29.52
N GLY A 151 5.33 11.15 -28.37
CA GLY A 151 6.33 11.53 -27.39
C GLY A 151 5.87 12.59 -26.39
N ASN A 152 4.60 13.01 -26.41
CA ASN A 152 4.04 13.81 -25.35
C ASN A 152 3.89 12.98 -24.09
N SER A 153 4.09 13.57 -22.92
CA SER A 153 4.00 12.87 -21.65
C SER A 153 3.09 13.59 -20.68
N ILE A 154 2.33 12.81 -19.91
CA ILE A 154 1.52 13.32 -18.80
C ILE A 154 2.01 12.69 -17.52
N ARG A 155 2.26 13.50 -16.50
CA ARG A 155 2.35 13.05 -15.11
C ARG A 155 1.01 13.32 -14.46
N PHE A 156 0.32 12.25 -14.12
CA PHE A 156 -0.98 12.31 -13.45
C PHE A 156 -0.81 12.57 -11.96
N THR A 157 -1.91 13.04 -11.37
CA THR A 157 -2.10 13.10 -9.93
C THR A 157 -3.31 12.25 -9.54
N LEU A 158 -3.62 12.20 -8.25
CA LEU A 158 -4.82 11.50 -7.76
C LEU A 158 -6.13 12.25 -8.06
N ASP A 159 -6.06 13.41 -8.72
CA ASP A 159 -7.23 14.13 -9.24
C ASP A 159 -7.04 14.54 -10.71
N SER A 160 -7.74 15.59 -11.18
CA SER A 160 -7.66 16.05 -12.56
C SER A 160 -6.52 17.03 -12.84
N PHE A 161 -5.67 17.33 -11.86
CA PHE A 161 -4.47 18.14 -12.08
C PHE A 161 -3.38 17.30 -12.74
N VAL A 162 -2.68 17.87 -13.71
CA VAL A 162 -1.63 17.17 -14.47
C VAL A 162 -0.46 18.07 -14.79
N HIS A 163 0.69 17.43 -15.01
CA HIS A 163 1.84 18.04 -15.65
C HIS A 163 2.00 17.44 -17.03
N VAL A 164 1.92 18.27 -18.07
CA VAL A 164 1.97 17.85 -19.47
C VAL A 164 3.27 18.31 -20.10
N PHE A 165 3.95 17.40 -20.73
CA PHE A 165 5.09 17.67 -21.61
C PHE A 165 4.67 17.53 -23.06
N GLU A 166 4.82 18.56 -23.85
CA GLU A 166 4.61 18.57 -25.28
C GLU A 166 5.95 18.41 -26.00
N SER A 167 6.12 17.33 -26.75
CA SER A 167 7.36 16.99 -27.44
C SER A 167 7.70 17.95 -28.57
N GLY A 168 6.69 18.39 -29.35
CA GLY A 168 6.86 19.32 -30.45
C GLY A 168 7.44 20.68 -30.02
N PRO A 169 6.79 21.44 -29.15
CA PRO A 169 7.34 22.70 -28.64
C PRO A 169 8.38 22.53 -27.53
N ASN A 170 8.66 21.29 -27.07
CA ASN A 170 9.59 20.96 -25.97
C ASN A 170 9.25 21.77 -24.70
N ARG A 171 8.00 21.72 -24.27
CA ARG A 171 7.46 22.60 -23.22
C ARG A 171 6.70 21.81 -22.19
N TRP A 172 6.84 22.19 -20.91
CA TRP A 172 6.01 21.71 -19.80
C TRP A 172 4.90 22.73 -19.51
N GLN A 173 3.70 22.20 -19.28
CA GLN A 173 2.56 22.94 -18.79
C GLN A 173 1.93 22.17 -17.61
N SER A 174 1.35 22.91 -16.66
CA SER A 174 0.72 22.29 -15.49
C SER A 174 -0.59 23.00 -15.19
N GLY A 175 -1.61 22.25 -14.88
CA GLY A 175 -2.93 22.78 -14.59
C GLY A 175 -3.98 21.68 -14.44
N PHE A 176 -5.21 22.07 -14.15
CA PHE A 176 -6.31 21.12 -14.24
C PHE A 176 -6.60 20.77 -15.70
N ARG A 177 -6.98 19.52 -15.92
CA ARG A 177 -7.35 19.04 -17.26
C ARG A 177 -8.24 20.04 -18.01
N LYS A 178 -9.29 20.56 -17.35
CA LYS A 178 -10.25 21.49 -17.96
C LYS A 178 -9.61 22.79 -18.48
N ASP A 179 -8.56 23.25 -17.81
CA ASP A 179 -7.88 24.52 -18.12
C ASP A 179 -6.81 24.33 -19.22
N LEU A 180 -6.41 23.08 -19.47
CA LEU A 180 -5.41 22.70 -20.48
C LEU A 180 -6.03 22.23 -21.81
N ILE A 181 -7.36 22.08 -21.88
CA ILE A 181 -8.08 21.73 -23.11
C ILE A 181 -7.89 22.85 -24.13
N GLY A 182 -7.38 22.50 -25.32
CA GLY A 182 -7.11 23.45 -26.39
C GLY A 182 -5.84 24.28 -26.22
N GLU A 183 -5.20 24.25 -25.04
CA GLU A 183 -3.93 24.93 -24.77
C GLU A 183 -2.72 24.04 -25.04
N THR A 184 -2.94 22.73 -25.08
CA THR A 184 -1.93 21.71 -25.37
C THR A 184 -2.33 20.86 -26.57
N GLY A 185 -1.34 20.33 -27.30
CA GLY A 185 -1.57 19.39 -28.40
C GLY A 185 -1.84 17.95 -27.97
N VAL A 186 -2.21 17.69 -26.73
CA VAL A 186 -2.38 16.32 -26.18
C VAL A 186 -3.86 15.93 -26.20
N ALA A 187 -4.24 15.13 -27.19
CA ALA A 187 -5.63 14.72 -27.43
C ALA A 187 -6.32 14.02 -26.24
N LEU A 188 -5.55 13.36 -25.37
CA LEU A 188 -6.12 12.71 -24.18
C LEU A 188 -6.84 13.68 -23.25
N LEU A 189 -6.45 14.95 -23.23
CA LEU A 189 -7.10 15.96 -22.37
C LEU A 189 -8.48 16.36 -22.85
N ASP A 190 -8.81 16.14 -24.11
CA ASP A 190 -10.10 16.55 -24.69
C ASP A 190 -11.25 15.65 -24.24
N ASP A 191 -10.99 14.36 -24.03
CA ASP A 191 -11.98 13.37 -23.60
C ASP A 191 -11.85 13.09 -22.10
N LYS A 192 -12.88 13.46 -21.32
CA LYS A 192 -12.88 13.28 -19.87
C LYS A 192 -12.88 11.81 -19.46
N ASP A 193 -13.68 10.98 -20.11
CA ASP A 193 -13.86 9.57 -19.72
C ASP A 193 -12.62 8.76 -20.08
N MET A 194 -12.05 9.01 -21.25
CA MET A 194 -10.79 8.43 -21.68
C MET A 194 -9.64 8.88 -20.76
N PHE A 195 -9.56 10.15 -20.41
CA PHE A 195 -8.57 10.68 -19.47
C PHE A 195 -8.61 9.97 -18.13
N GLU A 196 -9.80 9.86 -17.51
CA GLU A 196 -9.95 9.16 -16.23
C GLU A 196 -9.59 7.67 -16.33
N GLN A 197 -9.96 7.03 -17.40
CA GLN A 197 -9.59 5.62 -17.64
C GLN A 197 -8.08 5.46 -17.76
N VAL A 198 -7.43 6.27 -18.58
CA VAL A 198 -5.96 6.22 -18.79
C VAL A 198 -5.23 6.58 -17.50
N ARG A 199 -5.66 7.61 -16.79
CA ARG A 199 -5.10 7.98 -15.49
C ARG A 199 -5.10 6.78 -14.51
N ARG A 200 -6.26 6.16 -14.31
CA ARG A 200 -6.40 5.02 -13.40
C ARG A 200 -5.57 3.82 -13.82
N ILE A 201 -5.58 3.48 -15.10
CA ILE A 201 -4.78 2.38 -15.65
C ILE A 201 -3.28 2.68 -15.48
N THR A 202 -2.84 3.89 -15.75
CA THR A 202 -1.45 4.29 -15.60
C THR A 202 -0.98 4.19 -14.15
N ILE A 203 -1.79 4.69 -13.19
CA ILE A 203 -1.46 4.58 -11.77
C ILE A 203 -1.31 3.12 -11.36
N MET A 204 -2.26 2.26 -11.73
CA MET A 204 -2.20 0.83 -11.41
C MET A 204 -0.98 0.16 -12.03
N ASN A 205 -0.78 0.33 -13.33
CA ASN A 205 0.29 -0.36 -14.05
C ASN A 205 1.67 0.06 -13.56
N THR A 206 1.91 1.35 -13.37
CA THR A 206 3.22 1.84 -12.89
C THR A 206 3.55 1.29 -11.51
N ILE A 207 2.57 1.18 -10.62
CA ILE A 207 2.77 0.57 -9.29
C ILE A 207 3.03 -0.93 -9.42
N GLN A 208 2.22 -1.65 -10.20
CA GLN A 208 2.36 -3.09 -10.39
C GLN A 208 3.70 -3.48 -11.01
N ASP A 209 4.15 -2.76 -12.03
CA ASP A 209 5.42 -3.01 -12.71
C ASP A 209 6.61 -2.82 -11.74
N GLN A 210 6.59 -1.76 -10.95
CA GLN A 210 7.62 -1.52 -9.95
C GLN A 210 7.58 -2.52 -8.80
N LEU A 211 6.39 -2.89 -8.33
CA LEU A 211 6.22 -3.94 -7.33
C LEU A 211 6.79 -5.28 -7.85
N ALA A 212 6.43 -5.69 -9.08
CA ALA A 212 6.94 -6.91 -9.67
C ALA A 212 8.47 -6.92 -9.74
N TYR A 213 9.07 -5.80 -10.16
CA TYR A 213 10.52 -5.63 -10.19
C TYR A 213 11.17 -5.80 -8.82
N TYR A 214 10.66 -5.10 -7.79
CA TYR A 214 11.25 -5.15 -6.46
C TYR A 214 10.98 -6.48 -5.74
N ILE A 215 9.83 -7.12 -5.95
CA ILE A 215 9.53 -8.45 -5.43
C ILE A 215 10.49 -9.48 -6.04
N GLN A 216 10.75 -9.41 -7.36
CA GLN A 216 11.73 -10.28 -8.00
C GLN A 216 13.14 -10.07 -7.42
N ARG A 217 13.52 -8.83 -7.16
CA ARG A 217 14.79 -8.50 -6.53
C ARG A 217 14.84 -8.99 -5.08
N HIS A 218 13.75 -8.88 -4.34
CA HIS A 218 13.63 -9.42 -2.98
C HIS A 218 13.83 -10.94 -2.96
N ASN A 219 13.30 -11.69 -3.94
CA ASN A 219 13.52 -13.13 -4.08
C ASN A 219 15.01 -13.49 -4.14
N GLN A 220 15.80 -12.74 -4.91
CA GLN A 220 17.24 -12.97 -5.02
C GLN A 220 17.96 -12.76 -3.67
N ILE A 221 17.50 -11.78 -2.91
CA ILE A 221 18.03 -11.43 -1.61
C ILE A 221 17.61 -12.47 -0.57
N ALA A 222 16.34 -12.82 -0.51
CA ALA A 222 15.76 -13.78 0.42
C ALA A 222 16.43 -15.17 0.29
N LEU A 223 16.66 -15.62 -0.94
CA LEU A 223 17.37 -16.86 -1.22
C LEU A 223 18.79 -16.88 -0.64
N ARG A 224 19.53 -15.76 -0.74
CA ARG A 224 20.87 -15.65 -0.14
C ARG A 224 20.86 -15.74 1.40
N ASN A 225 19.72 -15.38 2.02
CA ASN A 225 19.50 -15.44 3.46
C ASN A 225 18.78 -16.74 3.92
N GLY A 226 18.71 -17.76 3.06
CA GLY A 226 18.19 -19.08 3.40
C GLY A 226 16.67 -19.18 3.37
N ILE A 227 15.96 -18.19 2.83
CA ILE A 227 14.52 -18.25 2.64
C ILE A 227 14.24 -18.89 1.28
N SER A 228 13.69 -20.10 1.28
CA SER A 228 13.37 -20.86 0.05
C SER A 228 12.01 -20.50 -0.57
N TYR A 229 11.23 -19.64 0.08
CA TYR A 229 9.93 -19.18 -0.42
C TYR A 229 10.11 -18.24 -1.61
N THR A 230 9.28 -18.41 -2.64
CA THR A 230 9.25 -17.50 -3.81
C THR A 230 8.11 -16.50 -3.65
N PHE A 231 8.47 -15.24 -3.40
CA PHE A 231 7.52 -14.13 -3.31
C PHE A 231 6.97 -13.78 -4.71
N THR A 232 5.69 -13.50 -4.76
CA THR A 232 4.98 -13.13 -6.00
C THR A 232 4.12 -11.91 -5.78
N LEU A 233 3.88 -11.12 -6.83
CA LEU A 233 2.88 -10.06 -6.76
C LEU A 233 1.48 -10.71 -6.66
N PRO A 234 0.73 -10.48 -5.57
CA PRO A 234 -0.62 -11.02 -5.46
C PRO A 234 -1.57 -10.36 -6.46
N LEU A 235 -2.60 -11.08 -6.85
CA LEU A 235 -3.67 -10.52 -7.66
C LEU A 235 -4.52 -9.57 -6.82
N ILE A 236 -4.28 -8.27 -6.97
CA ILE A 236 -5.05 -7.23 -6.31
C ILE A 236 -6.33 -7.03 -7.10
N SER A 237 -7.50 -7.08 -6.41
CA SER A 237 -8.78 -6.94 -7.08
C SER A 237 -8.96 -5.55 -7.69
N ARG A 238 -9.76 -5.46 -8.76
CA ARG A 238 -10.08 -4.16 -9.37
C ARG A 238 -10.79 -3.23 -8.39
N GLU A 239 -11.62 -3.78 -7.53
CA GLU A 239 -12.33 -3.01 -6.50
C GLU A 239 -11.35 -2.40 -5.49
N ASP A 240 -10.38 -3.18 -5.03
CA ASP A 240 -9.32 -2.70 -4.13
C ASP A 240 -8.53 -1.57 -4.77
N TRP A 241 -8.15 -1.71 -6.04
CA TRP A 241 -7.47 -0.65 -6.78
C TRP A 241 -8.30 0.63 -6.85
N VAL A 242 -9.56 0.53 -7.30
CA VAL A 242 -10.43 1.70 -7.43
C VAL A 242 -10.60 2.43 -6.10
N ASN A 243 -10.71 1.69 -5.00
CA ASN A 243 -10.86 2.28 -3.67
C ASN A 243 -9.57 2.93 -3.14
N THR A 244 -8.41 2.57 -3.70
CA THR A 244 -7.10 3.04 -3.21
C THR A 244 -6.53 4.19 -4.02
N ILE A 245 -6.76 4.23 -5.35
CA ILE A 245 -6.12 5.21 -6.25
C ILE A 245 -6.84 6.56 -6.36
N ASP A 246 -7.91 6.76 -5.62
CA ASP A 246 -8.62 8.04 -5.61
C ASP A 246 -8.15 8.97 -4.49
N ASP A 247 -7.34 8.44 -3.55
CA ASP A 247 -6.77 9.20 -2.45
C ASP A 247 -5.39 8.66 -2.06
N ILE A 248 -4.69 9.34 -1.14
CA ILE A 248 -3.44 8.80 -0.60
C ILE A 248 -3.71 7.48 0.14
N GLY A 249 -2.78 6.57 0.06
CA GLY A 249 -2.97 5.25 0.62
C GLY A 249 -1.67 4.53 0.92
N ILE A 250 -1.79 3.45 1.66
CA ILE A 250 -0.71 2.52 1.97
C ILE A 250 -1.13 1.12 1.59
N MET A 251 -0.22 0.34 1.04
CA MET A 251 -0.39 -1.05 0.69
C MET A 251 0.80 -1.84 1.22
N ALA A 252 0.54 -2.95 1.90
CA ALA A 252 1.59 -3.82 2.41
C ALA A 252 1.30 -5.29 2.09
N PHE A 253 2.36 -6.05 1.90
CA PHE A 253 2.34 -7.46 1.55
C PHE A 253 3.09 -8.25 2.62
N ILE A 254 2.49 -9.33 3.13
CA ILE A 254 3.18 -10.32 3.96
C ILE A 254 3.04 -11.67 3.26
N GLN A 255 4.16 -12.31 2.97
CA GLN A 255 4.19 -13.57 2.25
C GLN A 255 5.26 -14.51 2.80
N GLY A 256 4.99 -15.80 2.72
CA GLY A 256 6.00 -16.82 2.99
C GLY A 256 6.19 -17.17 4.47
N ILE A 257 5.39 -16.65 5.40
CA ILE A 257 5.47 -17.07 6.81
C ILE A 257 4.95 -18.51 6.91
N PRO A 258 5.75 -19.47 7.41
CA PRO A 258 5.28 -20.84 7.57
C PRO A 258 4.14 -20.93 8.60
N VAL A 259 3.05 -21.59 8.22
CA VAL A 259 1.91 -21.87 9.09
C VAL A 259 1.46 -23.31 8.84
N GLY A 260 1.84 -24.23 9.71
CA GLY A 260 1.64 -25.67 9.48
C GLY A 260 2.36 -26.15 8.22
N ASP A 261 1.60 -26.79 7.32
CA ASP A 261 2.10 -27.29 6.04
C ASP A 261 2.00 -26.26 4.90
N GLN A 262 1.59 -25.02 5.20
CA GLN A 262 1.33 -23.98 4.23
C GLN A 262 2.15 -22.72 4.54
N TYR A 263 2.08 -21.76 3.62
CA TYR A 263 2.67 -20.44 3.81
C TYR A 263 1.56 -19.38 3.84
N TYR A 264 1.61 -18.51 4.84
CA TYR A 264 0.73 -17.33 4.89
C TYR A 264 1.11 -16.35 3.79
N ASN A 265 0.11 -15.93 3.01
CA ASN A 265 0.25 -14.97 1.93
C ASN A 265 -0.96 -14.06 1.93
N ASN A 266 -0.74 -12.78 2.18
CA ASN A 266 -1.82 -11.80 2.14
C ASN A 266 -1.30 -10.39 1.83
N TYR A 267 -2.22 -9.52 1.44
CA TYR A 267 -1.99 -8.09 1.32
C TYR A 267 -3.11 -7.33 2.01
N ALA A 268 -2.84 -6.08 2.37
CA ALA A 268 -3.85 -5.17 2.86
C ALA A 268 -3.62 -3.77 2.30
N LEU A 269 -4.72 -3.04 2.20
CA LEU A 269 -4.80 -1.67 1.71
C LEU A 269 -5.45 -0.81 2.78
N GLY A 270 -4.86 0.35 3.03
CA GLY A 270 -5.38 1.37 3.93
C GLY A 270 -5.35 2.72 3.24
N GLY A 271 -6.43 3.47 3.32
CA GLY A 271 -6.51 4.81 2.77
C GLY A 271 -6.34 5.87 3.85
N GLY A 272 -5.57 6.91 3.54
CA GLY A 272 -5.66 8.19 4.21
C GLY A 272 -6.55 9.09 3.36
N ARG A 273 -7.51 9.78 3.97
CA ARG A 273 -8.26 10.79 3.21
C ARG A 273 -7.45 12.07 3.16
N LEU A 274 -7.20 12.57 1.96
CA LEU A 274 -6.75 13.93 1.77
C LEU A 274 -7.92 14.87 2.12
N VAL A 275 -7.89 15.37 3.34
CA VAL A 275 -8.94 16.27 3.83
C VAL A 275 -8.40 17.70 3.74
N LYS A 276 -9.14 18.58 3.08
CA LYS A 276 -8.88 20.03 3.17
C LYS A 276 -8.94 20.42 4.66
N ALA A 277 -7.88 21.04 5.17
CA ALA A 277 -7.92 21.59 6.51
C ALA A 277 -9.13 22.55 6.60
N PRO A 278 -9.93 22.46 7.65
CA PRO A 278 -11.08 23.34 7.79
C PRO A 278 -10.59 24.78 7.85
N VAL A 279 -11.04 25.59 6.91
CA VAL A 279 -10.77 27.02 6.93
C VAL A 279 -11.69 27.65 7.98
N TYR A 280 -11.09 28.32 8.95
CA TYR A 280 -11.81 29.07 9.96
C TYR A 280 -11.72 30.53 9.62
N PHE A 281 -12.87 31.16 9.47
CA PHE A 281 -12.95 32.61 9.36
C PHE A 281 -13.11 33.19 10.77
N GLY A 282 -12.30 34.18 11.11
CA GLY A 282 -12.39 34.88 12.36
C GLY A 282 -12.92 36.31 12.14
N GLY A 283 -13.73 36.79 13.05
CA GLY A 283 -14.21 38.15 13.06
C GLY A 283 -14.25 38.73 14.47
N ILE A 284 -14.39 40.06 14.55
CA ILE A 284 -14.63 40.78 15.80
C ILE A 284 -15.97 41.47 15.64
N ASP A 285 -16.91 41.23 16.54
CA ASP A 285 -18.19 41.94 16.50
C ASP A 285 -18.05 43.39 17.00
N SER A 286 -19.13 44.14 16.88
CA SER A 286 -19.16 45.55 17.30
C SER A 286 -18.93 45.74 18.81
N ARG A 287 -18.96 44.70 19.59
CA ARG A 287 -18.68 44.66 21.04
C ARG A 287 -17.26 44.19 21.36
N GLY A 288 -16.43 43.93 20.33
CA GLY A 288 -15.06 43.49 20.50
C GLY A 288 -14.92 41.99 20.81
N LEU A 289 -15.98 41.17 20.71
CA LEU A 289 -15.94 39.74 20.90
C LEU A 289 -15.38 39.06 19.66
N LYS A 290 -14.37 38.23 19.84
CA LYS A 290 -13.79 37.40 18.77
C LYS A 290 -14.65 36.18 18.54
N TYR A 291 -14.95 35.85 17.30
CA TYR A 291 -15.63 34.63 16.90
C TYR A 291 -14.92 33.98 15.74
N TYR A 292 -15.06 32.64 15.64
CA TYR A 292 -14.52 31.83 14.58
C TYR A 292 -15.64 30.93 14.05
N TYR A 293 -15.76 30.82 12.75
CA TYR A 293 -16.70 29.89 12.12
C TYR A 293 -16.02 29.10 11.02
N ARG A 294 -16.49 27.89 10.79
CA ARG A 294 -15.99 26.97 9.77
C ARG A 294 -16.67 27.32 8.43
N ASP A 295 -15.90 27.20 7.33
CA ASP A 295 -16.37 27.51 5.96
C ASP A 295 -17.65 26.74 5.54
N ALA A 296 -17.95 25.62 6.20
CA ALA A 296 -19.14 24.80 5.92
C ALA A 296 -20.41 25.19 6.73
N CYS A 297 -20.38 26.23 7.55
CA CYS A 297 -21.58 26.74 8.20
C CYS A 297 -22.43 27.52 7.17
N GLN A 298 -23.43 26.87 6.60
CA GLN A 298 -24.54 27.53 5.95
C GLN A 298 -25.49 28.06 7.03
N TYR A 299 -25.76 29.34 6.98
CA TYR A 299 -26.81 29.99 7.79
C TYR A 299 -28.20 29.55 7.31
#